data_5a483bacf07a1aedb2730f8212796222
#
_entry.id   5a483bacf07a1aedb2730f8212796222
#
_cell.length_a   1.000
_cell.length_b   1.000
_cell.length_c   1.000
_cell.angle_alpha   90.00
_cell.angle_beta   90.00
_cell.angle_gamma   90.00
#
_symmetry.space_group_name_H-M   'P 1'
#
loop_
_entity.id
_entity.type
_entity.pdbx_description
1 polymer ?
#
loop_
_entity_poly.entity_id
_entity_poly.type
_entity_poly.pdbx_seq_one_letter_code
_entity_poly.pdbx_strand_id
1 'polypeptide(L)'
;MLVCLLSQSRLPKGRRTGGADRVTALKRGLQAAARSRGVLVVLVASGVWHFTVWGSYMTLFPVVLRDEYQALWFIGVSESLFAVGGIVGSLVRMPSRLSRPVLCLVALLSFVPVPVSVVLGAPLWLVAVSLFASSVVIASTSVAWETFLQSRVERDALPSMFALDYLAGDGVAPLGYVAVPALAVWLGQGTGVLMTAGVCVVVLLLGCLWAYAVSPEVEDVESAAE
;
A
#
# COMPACT_ATOMS: atom_id res chain seq x y z
N MET A 1 -20.94 8.14 8.67
CA MET A 1 -20.37 8.15 10.03
C MET A 1 -21.38 7.91 11.14
N LEU A 2 -22.55 8.59 11.16
CA LEU A 2 -23.57 8.43 12.23
C LEU A 2 -24.16 7.01 12.32
N VAL A 3 -24.39 6.35 11.18
CA VAL A 3 -24.97 4.98 11.12
C VAL A 3 -24.00 3.94 11.70
N CYS A 4 -22.68 4.10 11.51
CA CYS A 4 -21.69 3.21 12.12
C CYS A 4 -21.63 3.33 13.65
N LEU A 5 -21.81 4.55 14.19
CA LEU A 5 -21.81 4.78 15.64
C LEU A 5 -23.04 4.18 16.33
N LEU A 6 -24.21 4.19 15.66
CA LEU A 6 -25.44 3.57 16.18
C LEU A 6 -25.42 2.03 16.11
N SER A 7 -24.68 1.47 15.16
CA SER A 7 -24.50 0.01 15.03
C SER A 7 -23.57 -0.56 16.12
N GLN A 8 -22.61 0.21 16.61
CA GLN A 8 -21.63 -0.25 17.63
C GLN A 8 -22.28 -0.51 19.01
N SER A 9 -23.44 0.10 19.29
CA SER A 9 -24.13 -0.11 20.58
C SER A 9 -24.73 -1.51 20.76
N ARG A 10 -24.80 -2.31 19.68
CA ARG A 10 -25.34 -3.69 19.70
C ARG A 10 -24.28 -4.78 19.61
N LEU A 11 -23.00 -4.41 19.50
CA LEU A 11 -21.94 -5.40 19.51
C LEU A 11 -21.72 -5.94 20.93
N PRO A 12 -21.64 -7.25 21.13
CA PRO A 12 -21.29 -7.81 22.43
C PRO A 12 -19.96 -7.18 22.87
N LYS A 13 -19.92 -6.68 24.12
CA LYS A 13 -18.72 -6.08 24.71
C LYS A 13 -17.59 -7.08 24.58
N GLY A 14 -16.73 -6.87 23.57
CA GLY A 14 -15.53 -7.68 23.36
C GLY A 14 -14.73 -7.73 24.66
N ARG A 15 -14.33 -8.91 25.07
CA ARG A 15 -13.45 -9.15 26.22
C ARG A 15 -12.26 -8.21 26.05
N ARG A 16 -12.08 -7.26 26.99
CA ARG A 16 -10.90 -6.38 27.00
C ARG A 16 -9.68 -7.27 27.15
N THR A 17 -9.02 -7.57 26.03
CA THR A 17 -7.76 -8.31 26.04
C THR A 17 -6.70 -7.48 26.71
N GLY A 18 -6.04 -8.03 27.75
CA GLY A 18 -4.92 -7.40 28.44
C GLY A 18 -3.74 -7.16 27.51
N GLY A 19 -2.79 -6.30 27.91
CA GLY A 19 -1.61 -6.00 27.10
C GLY A 19 -0.80 -7.25 26.68
N ALA A 20 -0.72 -8.26 27.54
CA ALA A 20 -0.07 -9.55 27.26
C ALA A 20 -0.75 -10.30 26.09
N ASP A 21 -2.10 -10.23 26.00
CA ASP A 21 -2.86 -10.85 24.91
C ASP A 21 -2.56 -10.17 23.56
N ARG A 22 -2.33 -8.85 23.55
CA ARG A 22 -2.01 -8.08 22.33
C ARG A 22 -0.65 -8.46 21.76
N VAL A 23 0.36 -8.60 22.62
CA VAL A 23 1.71 -9.05 22.18
C VAL A 23 1.66 -10.46 21.64
N THR A 24 0.91 -11.34 22.30
CA THR A 24 0.71 -12.71 21.83
C THR A 24 -0.03 -12.75 20.49
N ALA A 25 -1.05 -11.90 20.29
CA ALA A 25 -1.75 -11.78 19.05
C ALA A 25 -0.83 -11.29 17.91
N LEU A 26 -0.02 -10.26 18.17
CA LEU A 26 0.96 -9.77 17.18
C LEU A 26 1.98 -10.84 16.79
N LYS A 27 2.49 -11.61 17.78
CA LYS A 27 3.39 -12.75 17.52
C LYS A 27 2.73 -13.82 16.64
N ARG A 28 1.45 -14.12 16.85
CA ARG A 28 0.70 -15.07 16.00
C ARG A 28 0.58 -14.54 14.57
N GLY A 29 0.25 -13.25 14.38
CA GLY A 29 0.22 -12.61 13.07
C GLY A 29 1.57 -12.70 12.36
N LEU A 30 2.67 -12.40 13.07
CA LEU A 30 4.03 -12.47 12.55
C LEU A 30 4.42 -13.92 12.16
N GLN A 31 4.05 -14.90 12.99
CA GLN A 31 4.27 -16.30 12.68
C GLN A 31 3.46 -16.78 11.47
N ALA A 32 2.20 -16.31 11.34
CA ALA A 32 1.37 -16.59 10.17
C ALA A 32 1.97 -15.96 8.90
N ALA A 33 2.41 -14.72 8.97
CA ALA A 33 3.10 -14.04 7.87
C ALA A 33 4.42 -14.76 7.49
N ALA A 34 5.21 -15.18 8.48
CA ALA A 34 6.49 -15.87 8.26
C ALA A 34 6.34 -17.25 7.58
N ARG A 35 5.17 -17.88 7.71
CA ARG A 35 4.88 -19.14 7.01
C ARG A 35 4.65 -18.96 5.51
N SER A 36 4.28 -17.75 5.08
CA SER A 36 4.08 -17.42 3.68
C SER A 36 5.10 -16.37 3.23
N ARG A 37 6.11 -16.82 2.49
CA ARG A 37 7.16 -15.95 1.94
C ARG A 37 6.57 -14.81 1.09
N GLY A 38 5.53 -15.08 0.31
CA GLY A 38 4.85 -14.07 -0.51
C GLY A 38 4.20 -12.98 0.34
N VAL A 39 3.60 -13.33 1.49
CA VAL A 39 3.01 -12.34 2.41
C VAL A 39 4.10 -11.45 3.02
N LEU A 40 5.22 -12.02 3.46
CA LEU A 40 6.33 -11.23 3.99
C LEU A 40 6.87 -10.21 2.99
N VAL A 41 7.04 -10.62 1.72
CA VAL A 41 7.51 -9.71 0.68
C VAL A 41 6.55 -8.54 0.49
N VAL A 42 5.25 -8.80 0.43
CA VAL A 42 4.25 -7.73 0.30
C VAL A 42 4.29 -6.79 1.50
N LEU A 43 4.38 -7.30 2.72
CA LEU A 43 4.48 -6.46 3.93
C LEU A 43 5.71 -5.56 3.92
N VAL A 44 6.88 -6.12 3.61
CA VAL A 44 8.13 -5.33 3.53
C VAL A 44 8.07 -4.31 2.40
N ALA A 45 7.60 -4.71 1.23
CA ALA A 45 7.46 -3.83 0.08
C ALA A 45 6.45 -2.70 0.34
N SER A 46 5.33 -3.00 0.99
CA SER A 46 4.35 -2.00 1.43
C SER A 46 4.97 -1.00 2.41
N GLY A 47 5.74 -1.46 3.39
CA GLY A 47 6.45 -0.59 4.31
C GLY A 47 7.43 0.35 3.61
N VAL A 48 8.24 -0.17 2.70
CA VAL A 48 9.17 0.65 1.91
C VAL A 48 8.43 1.66 1.04
N TRP A 49 7.32 1.25 0.41
CA TRP A 49 6.51 2.12 -0.42
C TRP A 49 5.88 3.26 0.39
N HIS A 50 5.29 2.97 1.55
CA HIS A 50 4.72 3.99 2.43
C HIS A 50 5.79 4.94 2.98
N PHE A 51 6.96 4.42 3.31
CA PHE A 51 8.08 5.24 3.76
C PHE A 51 8.60 6.18 2.67
N THR A 52 8.75 5.68 1.44
CA THR A 52 9.41 6.40 0.35
C THR A 52 8.42 7.19 -0.52
N VAL A 53 7.62 6.50 -1.32
CA VAL A 53 6.75 7.10 -2.34
C VAL A 53 5.56 7.81 -1.73
N TRP A 54 4.87 7.17 -0.78
CA TRP A 54 3.77 7.79 -0.06
C TRP A 54 4.25 8.94 0.84
N GLY A 55 5.41 8.76 1.50
CA GLY A 55 6.08 9.82 2.24
C GLY A 55 6.39 11.03 1.36
N SER A 56 6.94 10.83 0.16
CA SER A 56 7.21 11.90 -0.82
C SER A 56 5.91 12.57 -1.28
N TYR A 57 4.88 11.80 -1.59
CA TYR A 57 3.59 12.33 -2.02
C TYR A 57 2.96 13.21 -0.94
N MET A 58 2.89 12.74 0.28
CA MET A 58 2.24 13.49 1.37
C MET A 58 3.00 14.75 1.79
N THR A 59 4.32 14.80 1.63
CA THR A 59 5.14 15.89 2.15
C THR A 59 5.68 16.83 1.08
N LEU A 60 6.21 16.31 -0.02
CA LEU A 60 6.85 17.12 -1.06
C LEU A 60 5.90 17.52 -2.17
N PHE A 61 4.88 16.73 -2.47
CA PHE A 61 3.90 17.06 -3.51
C PHE A 61 3.19 18.39 -3.28
N PRO A 62 2.68 18.74 -2.07
CA PRO A 62 2.11 20.06 -1.81
C PRO A 62 3.10 21.20 -1.98
N VAL A 63 4.38 20.96 -1.62
CA VAL A 63 5.45 21.98 -1.74
C VAL A 63 5.73 22.28 -3.22
N VAL A 64 5.91 21.25 -4.04
CA VAL A 64 6.15 21.41 -5.48
C VAL A 64 4.93 22.06 -6.17
N LEU A 65 3.71 21.66 -5.82
CA LEU A 65 2.50 22.29 -6.35
C LEU A 65 2.42 23.78 -6.02
N ARG A 66 2.87 24.19 -4.83
CA ARG A 66 2.92 25.58 -4.43
C ARG A 66 4.00 26.34 -5.18
N ASP A 67 5.23 25.82 -5.17
CA ASP A 67 6.43 26.57 -5.57
C ASP A 67 6.64 26.56 -7.09
N GLU A 68 6.39 25.44 -7.76
CA GLU A 68 6.67 25.27 -9.20
C GLU A 68 5.41 25.45 -10.06
N TYR A 69 4.27 24.92 -9.61
CA TYR A 69 3.03 24.96 -10.40
C TYR A 69 2.11 26.12 -10.04
N GLN A 70 2.29 26.78 -8.90
CA GLN A 70 1.38 27.82 -8.36
C GLN A 70 -0.07 27.31 -8.27
N ALA A 71 -0.27 26.03 -7.99
CA ALA A 71 -1.54 25.32 -8.13
C ALA A 71 -1.94 24.56 -6.87
N LEU A 72 -1.92 25.21 -5.69
CA LEU A 72 -2.33 24.58 -4.42
C LEU A 72 -3.75 23.98 -4.46
N TRP A 73 -4.65 24.57 -5.26
CA TRP A 73 -6.00 24.05 -5.48
C TRP A 73 -6.02 22.61 -6.00
N PHE A 74 -4.95 22.20 -6.70
CA PHE A 74 -4.86 20.86 -7.27
C PHE A 74 -4.75 19.78 -6.20
N ILE A 75 -4.37 20.09 -4.95
CA ILE A 75 -4.38 19.14 -3.83
C ILE A 75 -5.78 18.57 -3.64
N GLY A 76 -6.80 19.43 -3.58
CA GLY A 76 -8.19 18.97 -3.44
C GLY A 76 -8.67 18.14 -4.63
N VAL A 77 -8.26 18.49 -5.84
CA VAL A 77 -8.57 17.70 -7.05
C VAL A 77 -7.88 16.35 -7.00
N SER A 78 -6.61 16.30 -6.63
CA SER A 78 -5.82 15.05 -6.55
C SER A 78 -6.42 14.08 -5.55
N GLU A 79 -6.78 14.53 -4.35
CA GLU A 79 -7.45 13.71 -3.33
C GLU A 79 -8.83 13.21 -3.79
N SER A 80 -9.59 14.09 -4.48
CA SER A 80 -10.89 13.71 -5.03
C SER A 80 -10.75 12.63 -6.11
N LEU A 81 -9.79 12.78 -7.02
CA LEU A 81 -9.51 11.78 -8.07
C LEU A 81 -9.03 10.47 -7.47
N PHE A 82 -8.18 10.52 -6.45
CA PHE A 82 -7.74 9.34 -5.73
C PHE A 82 -8.91 8.62 -5.07
N ALA A 83 -9.82 9.34 -4.42
CA ALA A 83 -11.01 8.77 -3.80
C ALA A 83 -11.97 8.15 -4.83
N VAL A 84 -12.26 8.85 -5.94
CA VAL A 84 -13.12 8.34 -7.03
C VAL A 84 -12.47 7.12 -7.70
N GLY A 85 -11.17 7.16 -7.97
CA GLY A 85 -10.42 6.03 -8.48
C GLY A 85 -10.50 4.80 -7.55
N GLY A 86 -10.43 5.03 -6.24
CA GLY A 86 -10.60 4.00 -5.22
C GLY A 86 -11.98 3.34 -5.26
N ILE A 87 -13.05 4.14 -5.41
CA ILE A 87 -14.43 3.62 -5.56
C ILE A 87 -14.53 2.78 -6.85
N VAL A 88 -14.07 3.30 -7.97
CA VAL A 88 -14.08 2.58 -9.25
C VAL A 88 -13.26 1.29 -9.16
N GLY A 89 -12.07 1.36 -8.58
CA GLY A 89 -11.18 0.22 -8.42
C GLY A 89 -11.78 -0.90 -7.56
N SER A 90 -12.52 -0.56 -6.51
CA SER A 90 -13.20 -1.55 -5.67
C SER A 90 -14.26 -2.37 -6.41
N LEU A 91 -14.78 -1.84 -7.52
CA LEU A 91 -15.75 -2.51 -8.39
C LEU A 91 -15.08 -3.32 -9.51
N VAL A 92 -13.79 -3.09 -9.78
CA VAL A 92 -13.05 -3.78 -10.83
C VAL A 92 -12.53 -5.13 -10.33
N ARG A 93 -12.87 -6.19 -11.05
CA ARG A 93 -12.37 -7.54 -10.74
C ARG A 93 -10.99 -7.74 -11.35
N MET A 94 -9.99 -7.97 -10.50
CA MET A 94 -8.64 -8.27 -10.98
C MET A 94 -8.56 -9.67 -11.62
N PRO A 95 -7.86 -9.80 -12.77
CA PRO A 95 -7.67 -11.10 -13.42
C PRO A 95 -6.83 -12.02 -12.54
N SER A 96 -7.19 -13.31 -12.53
CA SER A 96 -6.55 -14.35 -11.70
C SER A 96 -5.22 -14.89 -12.23
N ARG A 97 -4.73 -14.35 -13.36
CA ARG A 97 -3.54 -14.86 -14.07
C ARG A 97 -2.21 -14.62 -13.36
N LEU A 98 -2.15 -13.65 -12.45
CA LEU A 98 -0.95 -13.34 -11.67
C LEU A 98 -1.15 -13.76 -10.21
N SER A 99 -0.08 -14.22 -9.58
CA SER A 99 -0.10 -14.51 -8.16
C SER A 99 -0.44 -13.24 -7.35
N ARG A 100 -1.19 -13.38 -6.26
CA ARG A 100 -1.66 -12.24 -5.47
C ARG A 100 -0.53 -11.34 -4.95
N PRO A 101 0.61 -11.87 -4.45
CA PRO A 101 1.75 -11.03 -4.08
C PRO A 101 2.27 -10.19 -5.24
N VAL A 102 2.40 -10.76 -6.44
CA VAL A 102 2.86 -10.02 -7.64
C VAL A 102 1.89 -8.90 -7.99
N LEU A 103 0.57 -9.15 -7.95
CA LEU A 103 -0.43 -8.11 -8.18
C LEU A 103 -0.28 -6.94 -7.20
N CYS A 104 -0.05 -7.20 -5.91
CA CYS A 104 0.17 -6.16 -4.91
C CYS A 104 1.42 -5.33 -5.23
N LEU A 105 2.51 -5.96 -5.60
CA LEU A 105 3.76 -5.25 -5.94
C LEU A 105 3.59 -4.40 -7.20
N VAL A 106 2.88 -4.89 -8.22
CA VAL A 106 2.54 -4.13 -9.42
C VAL A 106 1.63 -2.94 -9.09
N ALA A 107 0.67 -3.12 -8.18
CA ALA A 107 -0.19 -2.03 -7.74
C ALA A 107 0.60 -0.92 -7.04
N LEU A 108 1.53 -1.25 -6.16
CA LEU A 108 2.40 -0.27 -5.53
C LEU A 108 3.29 0.46 -6.54
N LEU A 109 3.82 -0.25 -7.55
CA LEU A 109 4.58 0.34 -8.65
C LEU A 109 3.75 1.33 -9.48
N SER A 110 2.46 1.10 -9.64
CA SER A 110 1.57 1.95 -10.44
C SER A 110 1.49 3.40 -9.93
N PHE A 111 1.77 3.65 -8.65
CA PHE A 111 1.74 4.98 -8.06
C PHE A 111 3.06 5.75 -8.21
N VAL A 112 4.18 5.07 -8.47
CA VAL A 112 5.50 5.71 -8.60
C VAL A 112 5.53 6.83 -9.65
N PRO A 113 4.85 6.72 -10.81
CA PRO A 113 4.80 7.79 -11.80
C PRO A 113 4.24 9.12 -11.27
N VAL A 114 3.39 9.09 -10.22
CA VAL A 114 2.75 10.30 -9.69
C VAL A 114 3.77 11.31 -9.16
N PRO A 115 4.55 11.03 -8.12
CA PRO A 115 5.55 11.98 -7.63
C PRO A 115 6.65 12.25 -8.65
N VAL A 116 7.02 11.28 -9.48
CA VAL A 116 8.03 11.45 -10.52
C VAL A 116 7.57 12.43 -11.60
N SER A 117 6.32 12.33 -12.08
CA SER A 117 5.78 13.23 -13.10
C SER A 117 5.75 14.68 -12.63
N VAL A 118 5.43 14.90 -11.35
CA VAL A 118 5.41 16.24 -10.75
C VAL A 118 6.82 16.86 -10.74
N VAL A 119 7.82 16.11 -10.32
CA VAL A 119 9.22 16.58 -10.30
C VAL A 119 9.78 16.84 -11.70
N LEU A 120 9.31 16.10 -12.70
CA LEU A 120 9.70 16.29 -14.09
C LEU A 120 8.93 17.42 -14.80
N GLY A 121 8.09 18.19 -14.08
CA GLY A 121 7.33 19.30 -14.65
C GLY A 121 6.20 18.87 -15.58
N ALA A 122 5.66 17.67 -15.40
CA ALA A 122 4.57 17.18 -16.23
C ALA A 122 3.29 18.03 -16.06
N PRO A 123 2.48 18.22 -17.10
CA PRO A 123 1.25 18.99 -16.99
C PRO A 123 0.28 18.32 -16.01
N LEU A 124 -0.47 19.13 -15.23
CA LEU A 124 -1.33 18.66 -14.14
C LEU A 124 -2.39 17.64 -14.58
N TRP A 125 -2.86 17.71 -15.83
CA TRP A 125 -3.78 16.70 -16.35
C TRP A 125 -3.16 15.29 -16.41
N LEU A 126 -1.87 15.20 -16.71
CA LEU A 126 -1.15 13.91 -16.73
C LEU A 126 -0.97 13.36 -15.32
N VAL A 127 -0.67 14.24 -14.36
CA VAL A 127 -0.63 13.89 -12.93
C VAL A 127 -2.00 13.38 -12.46
N ALA A 128 -3.08 14.06 -12.85
CA ALA A 128 -4.46 13.68 -12.55
C ALA A 128 -4.81 12.29 -13.08
N VAL A 129 -4.48 12.02 -14.35
CA VAL A 129 -4.71 10.71 -14.97
C VAL A 129 -3.90 9.62 -14.26
N SER A 130 -2.63 9.89 -13.93
CA SER A 130 -1.77 8.94 -13.21
C SER A 130 -2.30 8.63 -11.82
N LEU A 131 -2.77 9.64 -11.07
CA LEU A 131 -3.39 9.48 -9.76
C LEU A 131 -4.65 8.62 -9.83
N PHE A 132 -5.56 8.93 -10.74
CA PHE A 132 -6.79 8.17 -10.91
C PHE A 132 -6.50 6.72 -11.29
N ALA A 133 -5.66 6.50 -12.30
CA ALA A 133 -5.30 5.16 -12.77
C ALA A 133 -4.63 4.33 -11.66
N SER A 134 -3.68 4.91 -10.94
CA SER A 134 -3.00 4.26 -9.81
C SER A 134 -3.97 3.89 -8.71
N SER A 135 -4.88 4.79 -8.36
CA SER A 135 -5.89 4.53 -7.33
C SER A 135 -6.82 3.39 -7.71
N VAL A 136 -7.26 3.32 -8.98
CA VAL A 136 -8.05 2.18 -9.48
C VAL A 136 -7.29 0.86 -9.32
N VAL A 137 -6.03 0.83 -9.70
CA VAL A 137 -5.19 -0.39 -9.61
C VAL A 137 -4.96 -0.78 -8.15
N ILE A 138 -4.61 0.18 -7.29
CA ILE A 138 -4.37 -0.08 -5.86
C ILE A 138 -5.64 -0.61 -5.19
N ALA A 139 -6.79 0.04 -5.38
CA ALA A 139 -8.02 -0.36 -4.71
C ALA A 139 -8.51 -1.73 -5.17
N SER A 140 -8.49 -2.03 -6.48
CA SER A 140 -8.87 -3.34 -6.98
C SER A 140 -7.96 -4.46 -6.47
N THR A 141 -6.67 -4.16 -6.33
CA THR A 141 -5.69 -5.12 -5.80
C THR A 141 -5.82 -5.29 -4.29
N SER A 142 -6.12 -4.22 -3.54
CA SER A 142 -6.36 -4.30 -2.09
C SER A 142 -7.51 -5.25 -1.76
N VAL A 143 -8.64 -5.15 -2.49
CA VAL A 143 -9.77 -6.08 -2.32
C VAL A 143 -9.34 -7.53 -2.59
N ALA A 144 -8.56 -7.75 -3.64
CA ALA A 144 -8.05 -9.09 -3.98
C ALA A 144 -7.06 -9.61 -2.92
N TRP A 145 -6.22 -8.74 -2.35
CA TRP A 145 -5.28 -9.05 -1.28
C TRP A 145 -5.98 -9.44 0.01
N GLU A 146 -6.94 -8.64 0.46
CA GLU A 146 -7.72 -8.94 1.66
C GLU A 146 -8.46 -10.27 1.55
N THR A 147 -9.06 -10.54 0.38
CA THR A 147 -9.73 -11.82 0.10
C THR A 147 -8.73 -12.99 0.15
N PHE A 148 -7.53 -12.80 -0.41
CA PHE A 148 -6.46 -13.79 -0.35
C PHE A 148 -6.03 -14.08 1.09
N LEU A 149 -5.80 -13.06 1.91
CA LEU A 149 -5.47 -13.25 3.33
C LEU A 149 -6.57 -14.01 4.07
N GLN A 150 -7.84 -13.66 3.82
CA GLN A 150 -8.98 -14.34 4.45
C GLN A 150 -9.08 -15.83 4.05
N SER A 151 -8.61 -16.20 2.86
CA SER A 151 -8.63 -17.59 2.40
C SER A 151 -7.46 -18.44 2.89
N ARG A 152 -6.34 -17.79 3.27
CA ARG A 152 -5.08 -18.50 3.61
C ARG A 152 -4.72 -18.45 5.10
N VAL A 153 -5.25 -17.49 5.83
CA VAL A 153 -4.95 -17.29 7.25
C VAL A 153 -6.08 -17.84 8.11
N GLU A 154 -5.74 -18.57 9.16
CA GLU A 154 -6.70 -19.08 10.13
C GLU A 154 -7.52 -17.92 10.72
N ARG A 155 -8.84 -18.14 10.92
CA ARG A 155 -9.79 -17.10 11.38
C ARG A 155 -9.33 -16.40 12.65
N ASP A 156 -8.72 -17.12 13.58
CA ASP A 156 -8.23 -16.57 14.85
C ASP A 156 -6.98 -15.70 14.69
N ALA A 157 -6.21 -15.89 13.62
CA ALA A 157 -5.01 -15.12 13.32
C ALA A 157 -5.30 -13.91 12.38
N LEU A 158 -6.44 -13.89 11.70
CA LEU A 158 -6.80 -12.82 10.74
C LEU A 158 -6.75 -11.41 11.34
N PRO A 159 -7.32 -11.11 12.53
CA PRO A 159 -7.25 -9.77 13.10
C PRO A 159 -5.81 -9.31 13.34
N SER A 160 -4.93 -10.24 13.74
CA SER A 160 -3.51 -9.97 13.98
C SER A 160 -2.75 -9.78 12.68
N MET A 161 -3.13 -10.51 11.62
CA MET A 161 -2.55 -10.37 10.30
C MET A 161 -2.90 -9.01 9.68
N PHE A 162 -4.16 -8.58 9.74
CA PHE A 162 -4.56 -7.25 9.30
C PHE A 162 -3.90 -6.14 10.10
N ALA A 163 -3.77 -6.30 11.43
CA ALA A 163 -3.05 -5.33 12.24
C ALA A 163 -1.57 -5.22 11.84
N LEU A 164 -0.95 -6.32 11.45
CA LEU A 164 0.42 -6.34 10.95
C LEU A 164 0.55 -5.67 9.58
N ASP A 165 -0.42 -5.90 8.69
CA ASP A 165 -0.50 -5.28 7.36
C ASP A 165 -0.63 -3.76 7.48
N TYR A 166 -1.54 -3.27 8.32
CA TYR A 166 -1.66 -1.86 8.65
C TYR A 166 -0.39 -1.27 9.29
N LEU A 167 0.24 -2.01 10.17
CA LEU A 167 1.48 -1.55 10.81
C LEU A 167 2.63 -1.46 9.81
N ALA A 168 2.73 -2.42 8.89
CA ALA A 168 3.74 -2.42 7.84
C ALA A 168 3.56 -1.27 6.84
N GLY A 169 2.32 -0.89 6.55
CA GLY A 169 2.00 0.26 5.69
C GLY A 169 1.93 1.58 6.49
N ASP A 170 0.75 1.88 6.98
CA ASP A 170 0.43 3.16 7.63
C ASP A 170 1.23 3.43 8.91
N GLY A 171 1.64 2.38 9.64
CA GLY A 171 2.47 2.52 10.84
C GLY A 171 3.89 2.99 10.54
N VAL A 172 4.41 2.70 9.35
CA VAL A 172 5.75 3.13 8.90
C VAL A 172 5.70 4.51 8.22
N ALA A 173 4.57 4.91 7.66
CA ALA A 173 4.40 6.17 6.92
C ALA A 173 4.87 7.43 7.69
N PRO A 174 4.60 7.61 9.01
CA PRO A 174 5.06 8.77 9.76
C PRO A 174 6.58 8.94 9.77
N LEU A 175 7.33 7.84 9.71
CA LEU A 175 8.79 7.89 9.60
C LEU A 175 9.22 8.47 8.24
N GLY A 176 8.50 8.12 7.18
CA GLY A 176 8.69 8.68 5.84
C GLY A 176 8.38 10.18 5.80
N TYR A 177 7.32 10.64 6.49
CA TYR A 177 6.95 12.07 6.55
C TYR A 177 8.03 12.95 7.18
N VAL A 178 8.89 12.40 8.00
CA VAL A 178 10.02 13.11 8.60
C VAL A 178 11.30 12.92 7.79
N ALA A 179 11.60 11.68 7.40
CA ALA A 179 12.86 11.35 6.74
C ALA A 179 12.94 11.89 5.30
N VAL A 180 11.84 11.83 4.54
CA VAL A 180 11.84 12.26 3.14
C VAL A 180 12.06 13.76 2.98
N PRO A 181 11.37 14.65 3.71
CA PRO A 181 11.70 16.08 3.66
C PRO A 181 13.11 16.40 4.16
N ALA A 182 13.58 15.73 5.20
CA ALA A 182 14.97 15.90 5.66
C ALA A 182 15.97 15.56 4.55
N LEU A 183 15.74 14.46 3.85
CA LEU A 183 16.57 14.06 2.70
C LEU A 183 16.49 15.08 1.55
N ALA A 184 15.29 15.62 1.29
CA ALA A 184 15.07 16.62 0.27
C ALA A 184 15.80 17.95 0.55
N VAL A 185 15.95 18.32 1.82
CA VAL A 185 16.76 19.49 2.24
C VAL A 185 18.23 19.30 1.88
N TRP A 186 18.76 18.09 2.05
CA TRP A 186 20.19 17.79 1.77
C TRP A 186 20.49 17.63 0.28
N LEU A 187 19.60 17.02 -0.48
CA LEU A 187 19.83 16.62 -1.88
C LEU A 187 19.14 17.52 -2.89
N GLY A 188 18.27 18.42 -2.44
CA GLY A 188 17.31 19.12 -3.29
C GLY A 188 15.99 18.34 -3.44
N GLN A 189 14.88 19.07 -3.57
CA GLN A 189 13.53 18.48 -3.58
C GLN A 189 13.35 17.45 -4.70
N GLY A 190 13.72 17.81 -5.92
CA GLY A 190 13.60 16.91 -7.07
C GLY A 190 14.46 15.66 -6.94
N THR A 191 15.71 15.81 -6.54
CA THR A 191 16.63 14.67 -6.34
C THR A 191 16.15 13.75 -5.22
N GLY A 192 15.62 14.31 -4.11
CA GLY A 192 15.07 13.55 -3.00
C GLY A 192 13.90 12.67 -3.44
N VAL A 193 12.95 13.21 -4.21
CA VAL A 193 11.84 12.44 -4.77
C VAL A 193 12.30 11.36 -5.72
N LEU A 194 13.24 11.65 -6.63
CA LEU A 194 13.74 10.68 -7.59
C LEU A 194 14.50 9.54 -6.90
N MET A 195 15.30 9.83 -5.88
CA MET A 195 15.99 8.81 -5.10
C MET A 195 15.04 7.90 -4.34
N THR A 196 14.05 8.47 -3.64
CA THR A 196 13.06 7.68 -2.91
C THR A 196 12.21 6.82 -3.85
N ALA A 197 11.81 7.36 -5.02
CA ALA A 197 11.14 6.61 -6.06
C ALA A 197 12.03 5.49 -6.62
N GLY A 198 13.30 5.77 -6.89
CA GLY A 198 14.26 4.77 -7.38
C GLY A 198 14.47 3.62 -6.40
N VAL A 199 14.66 3.91 -5.12
CA VAL A 199 14.77 2.88 -4.07
C VAL A 199 13.51 2.02 -4.02
N CYS A 200 12.34 2.64 -4.07
CA CYS A 200 11.07 1.93 -4.08
C CYS A 200 10.95 0.99 -5.29
N VAL A 201 11.24 1.49 -6.49
CA VAL A 201 11.19 0.69 -7.73
C VAL A 201 12.10 -0.53 -7.63
N VAL A 202 13.35 -0.35 -7.17
CA VAL A 202 14.29 -1.46 -7.00
C VAL A 202 13.75 -2.50 -6.03
N VAL A 203 13.26 -2.08 -4.87
CA VAL A 203 12.71 -3.01 -3.86
C VAL A 203 11.48 -3.75 -4.40
N LEU A 204 10.57 -3.04 -5.08
CA LEU A 204 9.36 -3.64 -5.64
C LEU A 204 9.69 -4.62 -6.78
N LEU A 205 10.64 -4.29 -7.66
CA LEU A 205 11.07 -5.19 -8.73
C LEU A 205 11.76 -6.45 -8.17
N LEU A 206 12.67 -6.29 -7.21
CA LEU A 206 13.28 -7.44 -6.53
C LEU A 206 12.23 -8.30 -5.82
N GLY A 207 11.24 -7.68 -5.20
CA GLY A 207 10.10 -8.36 -4.60
C GLY A 207 9.27 -9.14 -5.63
N CYS A 208 8.99 -8.54 -6.81
CA CYS A 208 8.29 -9.20 -7.91
C CYS A 208 9.07 -10.42 -8.42
N LEU A 209 10.36 -10.25 -8.68
CA LEU A 209 11.22 -11.34 -9.16
C LEU A 209 11.26 -12.48 -8.16
N TRP A 210 11.40 -12.15 -6.88
CA TRP A 210 11.43 -13.14 -5.82
C TRP A 210 10.07 -13.84 -5.62
N ALA A 211 8.97 -13.10 -5.62
CA ALA A 211 7.63 -13.66 -5.53
C ALA A 211 7.32 -14.57 -6.72
N TYR A 212 7.76 -14.19 -7.93
CA TYR A 212 7.62 -15.01 -9.13
C TYR A 212 8.45 -16.30 -9.04
N ALA A 213 9.69 -16.22 -8.58
CA ALA A 213 10.59 -17.38 -8.44
C ALA A 213 10.09 -18.40 -7.40
N VAL A 214 9.31 -17.96 -6.40
CA VAL A 214 8.79 -18.81 -5.31
C VAL A 214 7.37 -19.34 -5.62
N SER A 215 6.70 -18.80 -6.65
CA SER A 215 5.32 -19.17 -7.02
C SER A 215 5.12 -20.55 -7.68
N PRO A 216 6.11 -21.22 -8.28
CA PRO A 216 5.90 -22.55 -8.89
C PRO A 216 5.34 -23.60 -7.92
N GLU A 217 5.59 -23.46 -6.60
CA GLU A 217 5.13 -24.44 -5.60
C GLU A 217 3.62 -24.35 -5.27
N VAL A 218 2.90 -23.31 -5.75
CA VAL A 218 1.50 -23.09 -5.40
C VAL A 218 0.53 -23.64 -6.45
N GLU A 219 0.93 -23.71 -7.72
CA GLU A 219 0.10 -24.28 -8.80
C GLU A 219 -0.01 -25.82 -8.71
N ASP A 220 1.05 -26.49 -8.25
CA ASP A 220 1.05 -27.95 -8.14
C ASP A 220 0.11 -28.49 -7.05
N VAL A 221 -0.23 -27.68 -6.05
CA VAL A 221 -1.15 -28.07 -4.97
C VAL A 221 -2.62 -27.94 -5.39
N GLU A 222 -2.94 -27.00 -6.28
CA GLU A 222 -4.31 -26.84 -6.80
C GLU A 222 -4.65 -27.89 -7.88
N SER A 223 -3.68 -28.27 -8.71
CA SER A 223 -3.88 -29.30 -9.74
C SER A 223 -3.95 -30.73 -9.16
N ALA A 224 -3.47 -30.95 -7.94
CA ALA A 224 -3.53 -32.25 -7.25
C ALA A 224 -4.82 -32.44 -6.42
N ALA A 225 -5.66 -31.37 -6.33
CA ALA A 225 -6.91 -31.38 -5.56
C ALA A 225 -8.18 -31.45 -6.47
N GLU A 226 -8.01 -31.41 -7.80
CA GLU A 226 -9.05 -31.71 -8.81
C GLU A 226 -8.96 -33.18 -9.28
#